data_f6ae938baa6df20f576b1cebf87edf33
#
_entry.id   f6ae938baa6df20f576b1cebf87edf33
#
_cell.length_a   1.000
_cell.length_b   1.000
_cell.length_c   1.000
_cell.angle_alpha   90.00
_cell.angle_beta   90.00
_cell.angle_gamma   90.00
#
_symmetry.space_group_name_H-M   'P 1'
#
loop_
_entity.id
_entity.type
_entity.pdbx_description
1 polymer ?
#
loop_
_entity_poly.entity_id
_entity_poly.type
_entity_poly.pdbx_seq_one_letter_code
_entity_poly.pdbx_strand_id
1 'polypeptide(L)'
;ATPSDIEVFAKGFSLSEGILTSLKELYSLEIQETEFGIQVEMTISARAFMALKQHRRMMVGRTGCGLCGIESLQQLHFDLPQITTQVTESWLAQIPPAISQLKARQKITQITGGAHAAAWVESGEIIALFEDVGRHNALDKLLGYIAENQCDVSQGFVVMTSRASYELIRK
;
A
#
# COMPACT_ATOMS: atom_id res chain seq x y z
N ALA A 1 4.13 -11.10 -1.87
CA ALA A 1 4.22 -10.03 -2.89
C ALA A 1 4.82 -10.59 -4.18
N THR A 2 4.49 -10.01 -5.32
CA THR A 2 5.24 -10.25 -6.55
C THR A 2 6.66 -9.72 -6.39
N PRO A 3 7.69 -10.36 -7.01
CA PRO A 3 9.10 -9.99 -6.81
C PRO A 3 9.48 -8.62 -7.37
N SER A 4 8.65 -8.02 -8.23
CA SER A 4 8.87 -6.66 -8.71
C SER A 4 8.59 -5.62 -7.60
N ASP A 5 9.33 -4.54 -7.60
CA ASP A 5 9.10 -3.37 -6.73
C ASP A 5 9.17 -3.68 -5.22
N ILE A 6 10.03 -4.62 -4.83
CA ILE A 6 10.14 -5.09 -3.44
C ILE A 6 10.59 -3.97 -2.49
N GLU A 7 11.44 -3.05 -2.94
CA GLU A 7 11.91 -1.94 -2.12
C GLU A 7 10.76 -1.01 -1.71
N VAL A 8 9.98 -0.54 -2.69
CA VAL A 8 8.81 0.32 -2.41
C VAL A 8 7.74 -0.44 -1.64
N PHE A 9 7.58 -1.76 -1.88
CA PHE A 9 6.71 -2.62 -1.09
C PHE A 9 7.11 -2.63 0.38
N ALA A 10 8.39 -2.85 0.69
CA ALA A 10 8.87 -2.92 2.07
C ALA A 10 8.68 -1.59 2.80
N LYS A 11 8.95 -0.46 2.12
CA LYS A 11 8.71 0.89 2.64
C LYS A 11 7.23 1.13 2.93
N GLY A 12 6.37 0.87 1.95
CA GLY A 12 4.93 1.12 2.07
C GLY A 12 4.25 0.20 3.06
N PHE A 13 4.57 -1.09 3.08
CA PHE A 13 4.10 -2.04 4.08
C PHE A 13 4.47 -1.58 5.50
N SER A 14 5.71 -1.13 5.70
CA SER A 14 6.15 -0.69 7.01
C SER A 14 5.43 0.57 7.49
N LEU A 15 5.07 1.47 6.57
CA LEU A 15 4.27 2.67 6.87
C LEU A 15 2.80 2.30 7.15
N SER A 16 2.18 1.53 6.27
CA SER A 16 0.76 1.18 6.36
C SER A 16 0.41 0.31 7.56
N GLU A 17 1.36 -0.52 8.00
CA GLU A 17 1.22 -1.32 9.22
C GLU A 17 1.69 -0.56 10.49
N GLY A 18 2.07 0.71 10.38
CA GLY A 18 2.47 1.54 11.51
C GLY A 18 3.80 1.14 12.18
N ILE A 19 4.61 0.33 11.51
CA ILE A 19 5.98 0.00 11.95
C ILE A 19 6.84 1.26 11.87
N LEU A 20 6.80 1.94 10.72
CA LEU A 20 7.39 3.26 10.53
C LEU A 20 6.29 4.33 10.58
N THR A 21 6.59 5.48 11.17
CA THR A 21 5.75 6.69 11.06
C THR A 21 6.23 7.62 9.94
N SER A 22 7.47 7.43 9.50
CA SER A 22 8.09 8.19 8.41
C SER A 22 9.27 7.39 7.87
N LEU A 23 9.59 7.56 6.58
CA LEU A 23 10.78 6.96 5.98
C LEU A 23 12.11 7.46 6.59
N LYS A 24 12.10 8.56 7.37
CA LYS A 24 13.26 9.01 8.14
C LYS A 24 13.69 8.02 9.23
N GLU A 25 12.83 7.08 9.61
CA GLU A 25 13.14 6.02 10.56
C GLU A 25 13.75 4.77 9.92
N LEU A 26 13.85 4.73 8.59
CA LEU A 26 14.54 3.70 7.82
C LEU A 26 15.94 4.18 7.50
N TYR A 27 16.96 3.50 8.06
CA TYR A 27 18.36 3.89 7.90
C TYR A 27 19.04 3.16 6.74
N SER A 28 18.70 1.87 6.54
CA SER A 28 19.13 1.10 5.37
C SER A 28 18.10 0.05 5.01
N LEU A 29 18.11 -0.33 3.73
CA LEU A 29 17.32 -1.42 3.19
C LEU A 29 18.19 -2.20 2.22
N GLU A 30 18.32 -3.50 2.43
CA GLU A 30 19.07 -4.41 1.59
C GLU A 30 18.17 -5.52 1.08
N ILE A 31 18.27 -5.84 -0.19
CA ILE A 31 17.49 -6.88 -0.86
C ILE A 31 18.43 -7.98 -1.30
N GLN A 32 18.15 -9.20 -0.90
CA GLN A 32 18.94 -10.38 -1.26
C GLN A 32 18.04 -11.44 -1.87
N GLU A 33 18.41 -11.96 -3.02
CA GLU A 33 17.80 -13.16 -3.58
C GLU A 33 18.36 -14.39 -2.89
N THR A 34 17.47 -15.28 -2.47
CA THR A 34 17.81 -16.55 -1.81
C THR A 34 17.18 -17.70 -2.56
N GLU A 35 17.59 -18.92 -2.26
CA GLU A 35 16.98 -20.14 -2.82
C GLU A 35 15.47 -20.22 -2.56
N PHE A 36 14.98 -19.64 -1.47
CA PHE A 36 13.57 -19.71 -1.06
C PHE A 36 12.77 -18.45 -1.39
N GLY A 37 13.38 -17.43 -2.02
CA GLY A 37 12.71 -16.19 -2.39
C GLY A 37 13.56 -14.94 -2.14
N ILE A 38 12.90 -13.81 -1.92
CA ILE A 38 13.56 -12.53 -1.69
C ILE A 38 13.53 -12.22 -0.19
N GLN A 39 14.70 -11.96 0.37
CA GLN A 39 14.88 -11.48 1.74
C GLN A 39 15.10 -9.97 1.71
N VAL A 40 14.42 -9.25 2.59
CA VAL A 40 14.59 -7.81 2.78
C VAL A 40 15.08 -7.57 4.20
N GLU A 41 16.26 -7.00 4.33
CA GLU A 41 16.83 -6.57 5.60
C GLU A 41 16.70 -5.07 5.75
N MET A 42 16.16 -4.61 6.87
CA MET A 42 15.94 -3.20 7.13
C MET A 42 16.55 -2.79 8.47
N THR A 43 17.39 -1.76 8.46
CA THR A 43 17.85 -1.09 9.68
C THR A 43 16.92 0.07 9.98
N ILE A 44 16.25 0.02 11.12
CA ILE A 44 15.19 0.97 11.49
C ILE A 44 15.47 1.59 12.86
N SER A 45 14.78 2.70 13.17
CA SER A 45 14.88 3.36 14.47
C SER A 45 14.48 2.43 15.64
N ALA A 46 14.99 2.70 16.83
CA ALA A 46 14.62 1.95 18.03
C ALA A 46 13.10 1.99 18.30
N ARG A 47 12.44 3.14 18.03
CA ARG A 47 10.98 3.26 18.11
C ARG A 47 10.28 2.30 17.15
N ALA A 48 10.68 2.31 15.89
CA ALA A 48 10.11 1.44 14.85
C ALA A 48 10.32 -0.04 15.16
N PHE A 49 11.49 -0.39 15.70
CA PHE A 49 11.78 -1.76 16.14
C PHE A 49 10.86 -2.22 17.28
N MET A 50 10.56 -1.33 18.24
CA MET A 50 9.60 -1.63 19.31
C MET A 50 8.18 -1.81 18.77
N ALA A 51 7.74 -0.96 17.83
CA ALA A 51 6.46 -1.10 17.14
C ALA A 51 6.36 -2.44 16.40
N LEU A 52 7.41 -2.85 15.67
CA LEU A 52 7.48 -4.14 15.00
C LEU A 52 7.30 -5.32 15.96
N LYS A 53 7.92 -5.28 17.16
CA LYS A 53 7.75 -6.32 18.18
C LYS A 53 6.30 -6.46 18.66
N GLN A 54 5.59 -5.35 18.78
CA GLN A 54 4.16 -5.35 19.14
C GLN A 54 3.31 -5.89 17.99
N HIS A 55 3.58 -5.49 16.76
CA HIS A 55 2.87 -5.95 15.56
C HIS A 55 3.01 -7.44 15.31
N ARG A 56 4.20 -8.03 15.52
CA ARG A 56 4.42 -9.47 15.35
C ARG A 56 3.44 -10.33 16.15
N ARG A 57 3.03 -9.88 17.33
CA ARG A 57 2.06 -10.58 18.18
C ARG A 57 0.64 -10.54 17.58
N MET A 58 0.31 -9.50 16.80
CA MET A 58 -1.02 -9.30 16.22
C MET A 58 -1.17 -9.90 14.82
N MET A 59 -0.08 -10.07 14.07
CA MET A 59 -0.12 -10.62 12.70
C MET A 59 -0.26 -12.16 12.66
N VAL A 60 -0.02 -12.86 13.75
CA VAL A 60 -0.20 -14.30 13.84
C VAL A 60 -1.70 -14.60 13.85
N GLY A 61 -2.28 -14.95 12.70
CA GLY A 61 -3.68 -15.35 12.58
C GLY A 61 -4.54 -14.56 11.60
N ARG A 62 -4.02 -13.55 10.90
CA ARG A 62 -4.81 -12.78 9.92
C ARG A 62 -5.02 -13.56 8.63
N THR A 63 -6.29 -13.81 8.29
CA THR A 63 -6.71 -14.39 7.01
C THR A 63 -7.51 -13.36 6.21
N GLY A 64 -7.28 -13.33 4.94
CA GLY A 64 -7.95 -12.68 3.80
C GLY A 64 -8.77 -11.39 3.95
N CYS A 65 -9.62 -11.25 4.94
CA CYS A 65 -10.43 -10.04 5.16
C CYS A 65 -9.98 -9.21 6.38
N GLY A 66 -8.94 -9.66 7.12
CA GLY A 66 -8.39 -8.97 8.29
C GLY A 66 -9.28 -8.97 9.54
N LEU A 67 -10.46 -9.56 9.45
CA LEU A 67 -11.39 -9.68 10.57
C LEU A 67 -11.25 -11.01 11.32
N CYS A 68 -10.62 -12.02 10.71
CA CYS A 68 -10.33 -13.28 11.38
C CYS A 68 -9.14 -13.12 12.32
N GLY A 69 -9.32 -13.49 13.59
CA GLY A 69 -8.29 -13.35 14.65
C GLY A 69 -8.37 -12.05 15.45
N ILE A 70 -9.42 -11.24 15.25
CA ILE A 70 -9.73 -10.12 16.14
C ILE A 70 -10.39 -10.65 17.38
N GLU A 71 -9.71 -10.57 18.51
CA GLU A 71 -10.19 -11.08 19.79
C GLU A 71 -11.24 -10.17 20.45
N SER A 72 -11.35 -8.90 20.01
CA SER A 72 -12.36 -7.97 20.52
C SER A 72 -12.78 -6.93 19.49
N LEU A 73 -14.06 -6.46 19.60
CA LEU A 73 -14.58 -5.35 18.79
C LEU A 73 -13.81 -4.04 19.00
N GLN A 74 -13.14 -3.88 20.14
CA GLN A 74 -12.31 -2.70 20.43
C GLN A 74 -11.09 -2.61 19.49
N GLN A 75 -10.60 -3.74 18.99
CA GLN A 75 -9.50 -3.76 18.00
C GLN A 75 -9.95 -3.30 16.60
N LEU A 76 -11.26 -3.17 16.36
CA LEU A 76 -11.83 -2.58 15.15
C LEU A 76 -12.02 -1.05 15.26
N HIS A 77 -11.95 -0.50 16.47
CA HIS A 77 -12.01 0.94 16.69
C HIS A 77 -10.63 1.55 16.44
N PHE A 78 -10.52 2.27 15.34
CA PHE A 78 -9.35 3.09 15.04
C PHE A 78 -9.80 4.54 15.00
N ASP A 79 -9.11 5.39 15.74
CA ASP A 79 -9.24 6.84 15.61
C ASP A 79 -8.57 7.26 14.29
N LEU A 80 -9.32 7.16 13.20
CA LEU A 80 -8.85 7.65 11.91
C LEU A 80 -9.02 9.19 11.88
N PRO A 81 -8.02 9.90 11.35
CA PRO A 81 -8.15 11.34 11.17
C PRO A 81 -9.31 11.65 10.24
N GLN A 82 -10.07 12.69 10.54
CA GLN A 82 -11.15 13.12 9.68
C GLN A 82 -10.60 13.64 8.35
N ILE A 83 -11.09 13.08 7.25
CA ILE A 83 -10.75 13.59 5.92
C ILE A 83 -11.47 14.92 5.72
N THR A 84 -10.71 15.99 5.51
CA THR A 84 -11.24 17.33 5.28
C THR A 84 -11.31 17.70 3.80
N THR A 85 -10.67 16.91 2.94
CA THR A 85 -10.69 17.13 1.48
C THR A 85 -12.08 16.86 0.93
N GLN A 86 -12.64 17.85 0.22
CA GLN A 86 -13.93 17.70 -0.46
C GLN A 86 -13.71 17.23 -1.90
N VAL A 87 -14.44 16.18 -2.28
CA VAL A 87 -14.49 15.71 -3.67
C VAL A 87 -15.30 16.71 -4.50
N THR A 88 -14.70 17.27 -5.53
CA THR A 88 -15.36 18.20 -6.47
C THR A 88 -15.80 17.48 -7.74
N GLU A 89 -16.68 18.10 -8.51
CA GLU A 89 -17.06 17.59 -9.84
C GLU A 89 -15.84 17.45 -10.76
N SER A 90 -14.88 18.36 -10.65
CA SER A 90 -13.60 18.31 -11.37
C SER A 90 -12.82 17.03 -11.07
N TRP A 91 -12.84 16.54 -9.84
CA TRP A 91 -12.22 15.26 -9.47
C TRP A 91 -12.97 14.07 -10.06
N LEU A 92 -14.30 14.09 -9.99
CA LEU A 92 -15.12 13.02 -10.55
C LEU A 92 -14.92 12.88 -12.07
N ALA A 93 -14.75 13.99 -12.78
CA ALA A 93 -14.48 14.00 -14.23
C ALA A 93 -13.14 13.36 -14.62
N GLN A 94 -12.19 13.26 -13.67
CA GLN A 94 -10.89 12.63 -13.90
C GLN A 94 -10.92 11.10 -13.79
N ILE A 95 -11.95 10.51 -13.18
CA ILE A 95 -12.04 9.06 -12.94
C ILE A 95 -12.12 8.26 -14.25
N PRO A 96 -13.01 8.58 -15.22
CA PRO A 96 -13.11 7.79 -16.46
C PRO A 96 -11.80 7.73 -17.27
N PRO A 97 -11.07 8.84 -17.51
CA PRO A 97 -9.80 8.80 -18.23
C PRO A 97 -8.73 7.99 -17.45
N ALA A 98 -8.67 8.09 -16.13
CA ALA A 98 -7.75 7.29 -15.31
C ALA A 98 -8.04 5.78 -15.45
N ILE A 99 -9.31 5.36 -15.35
CA ILE A 99 -9.71 3.96 -15.53
C ILE A 99 -9.36 3.45 -16.93
N SER A 100 -9.52 4.26 -17.95
CA SER A 100 -9.18 3.88 -19.33
C SER A 100 -7.68 3.59 -19.51
N GLN A 101 -6.82 4.30 -18.79
CA GLN A 101 -5.38 4.10 -18.81
C GLN A 101 -4.92 2.81 -18.08
N LEU A 102 -5.67 2.38 -17.05
CA LEU A 102 -5.29 1.23 -16.22
C LEU A 102 -4.99 -0.01 -17.05
N LYS A 103 -5.93 -0.39 -17.92
CA LYS A 103 -5.81 -1.62 -18.72
C LYS A 103 -4.54 -1.66 -19.57
N ALA A 104 -4.16 -0.52 -20.15
CA ALA A 104 -2.96 -0.43 -20.98
C ALA A 104 -1.66 -0.49 -20.15
N ARG A 105 -1.69 -0.10 -18.88
CA ARG A 105 -0.53 -0.03 -17.99
C ARG A 105 -0.34 -1.26 -17.11
N GLN A 106 -1.34 -2.13 -16.97
CA GLN A 106 -1.29 -3.36 -16.16
C GLN A 106 -0.55 -4.49 -16.89
N LYS A 107 0.77 -4.48 -16.89
CA LYS A 107 1.63 -5.45 -17.61
C LYS A 107 1.51 -6.88 -17.08
N ILE A 108 1.45 -7.05 -15.76
CA ILE A 108 1.33 -8.38 -15.14
C ILE A 108 -0.07 -8.95 -15.42
N THR A 109 -1.10 -8.15 -15.26
CA THR A 109 -2.48 -8.56 -15.54
C THR A 109 -2.69 -8.92 -17.01
N GLN A 110 -2.05 -8.21 -17.95
CA GLN A 110 -2.13 -8.55 -19.37
C GLN A 110 -1.58 -9.94 -19.69
N ILE A 111 -0.58 -10.39 -18.95
CA ILE A 111 0.07 -11.71 -19.17
C ILE A 111 -0.66 -12.80 -18.38
N THR A 112 -1.05 -12.51 -17.14
CA THR A 112 -1.50 -13.55 -16.19
C THR A 112 -3.00 -13.55 -15.94
N GLY A 113 -3.68 -12.42 -16.15
CA GLY A 113 -5.07 -12.19 -15.76
C GLY A 113 -5.33 -12.19 -14.26
N GLY A 114 -4.29 -12.33 -13.41
CA GLY A 114 -4.41 -12.65 -11.99
C GLY A 114 -3.80 -11.64 -11.03
N ALA A 115 -3.55 -10.39 -11.45
CA ALA A 115 -2.99 -9.36 -10.57
C ALA A 115 -3.98 -8.22 -10.30
N HIS A 116 -3.83 -7.59 -9.14
CA HIS A 116 -4.48 -6.34 -8.79
C HIS A 116 -3.52 -5.18 -9.04
N ALA A 117 -4.07 -4.00 -9.30
CA ALA A 117 -3.31 -2.78 -9.44
C ALA A 117 -3.78 -1.70 -8.46
N ALA A 118 -2.83 -0.88 -8.01
CA ALA A 118 -3.05 0.38 -7.33
C ALA A 118 -2.30 1.47 -8.09
N ALA A 119 -2.97 2.58 -8.38
CA ALA A 119 -2.45 3.68 -9.15
C ALA A 119 -2.66 5.02 -8.45
N TRP A 120 -1.67 5.90 -8.52
CA TRP A 120 -1.77 7.31 -8.15
C TRP A 120 -2.13 8.13 -9.38
N VAL A 121 -3.16 8.92 -9.27
CA VAL A 121 -3.71 9.73 -10.37
C VAL A 121 -3.67 11.20 -9.99
N GLU A 122 -3.10 12.02 -10.86
CA GLU A 122 -3.12 13.49 -10.76
C GLU A 122 -3.64 14.05 -12.09
N SER A 123 -4.57 14.99 -12.04
CA SER A 123 -5.13 15.64 -13.22
C SER A 123 -5.67 14.66 -14.30
N GLY A 124 -6.18 13.51 -13.88
CA GLY A 124 -6.71 12.46 -14.76
C GLY A 124 -5.65 11.55 -15.38
N GLU A 125 -4.37 11.76 -15.11
CA GLU A 125 -3.25 10.94 -15.59
C GLU A 125 -2.73 10.02 -14.49
N ILE A 126 -2.44 8.77 -14.85
CA ILE A 126 -1.78 7.84 -13.93
C ILE A 126 -0.29 8.21 -13.86
N ILE A 127 0.13 8.71 -12.71
CA ILE A 127 1.53 9.07 -12.43
C ILE A 127 2.35 7.84 -12.06
N ALA A 128 1.80 6.97 -11.21
CA ALA A 128 2.42 5.72 -10.81
C ALA A 128 1.40 4.59 -10.76
N LEU A 129 1.82 3.37 -11.10
CA LEU A 129 0.99 2.17 -11.04
C LEU A 129 1.83 0.98 -10.61
N PHE A 130 1.32 0.25 -9.63
CA PHE A 130 1.93 -0.98 -9.12
C PHE A 130 0.96 -2.14 -9.18
N GLU A 131 1.46 -3.30 -9.61
CA GLU A 131 0.70 -4.54 -9.67
C GLU A 131 1.23 -5.55 -8.65
N ASP A 132 0.31 -6.34 -8.11
CA ASP A 132 0.63 -7.49 -7.26
C ASP A 132 -0.51 -8.52 -7.31
N VAL A 133 -0.21 -9.79 -7.05
CA VAL A 133 -1.24 -10.84 -6.87
C VAL A 133 -2.13 -10.55 -5.65
N GLY A 134 -1.60 -9.82 -4.67
CA GLY A 134 -2.31 -9.39 -3.48
C GLY A 134 -2.70 -7.90 -3.56
N ARG A 135 -4.00 -7.60 -3.49
CA ARG A 135 -4.48 -6.21 -3.51
C ARG A 135 -3.86 -5.29 -2.44
N HIS A 136 -3.59 -5.83 -1.25
CA HIS A 136 -2.93 -5.10 -0.16
C HIS A 136 -1.49 -4.76 -0.52
N ASN A 137 -0.79 -5.71 -1.14
CA ASN A 137 0.59 -5.49 -1.57
C ASN A 137 0.68 -4.45 -2.69
N ALA A 138 -0.27 -4.46 -3.64
CA ALA A 138 -0.33 -3.44 -4.69
C ALA A 138 -0.50 -2.04 -4.09
N LEU A 139 -1.39 -1.90 -3.08
CA LEU A 139 -1.55 -0.64 -2.36
C LEU A 139 -0.29 -0.27 -1.56
N ASP A 140 0.33 -1.23 -0.87
CA ASP A 140 1.56 -0.96 -0.11
C ASP A 140 2.69 -0.48 -1.02
N LYS A 141 2.87 -1.08 -2.21
CA LYS A 141 3.83 -0.56 -3.20
C LYS A 141 3.54 0.89 -3.55
N LEU A 142 2.28 1.22 -3.81
CA LEU A 142 1.90 2.59 -4.14
C LEU A 142 2.17 3.55 -2.97
N LEU A 143 1.82 3.19 -1.74
CA LEU A 143 2.07 4.01 -0.56
C LEU A 143 3.56 4.24 -0.33
N GLY A 144 4.40 3.22 -0.57
CA GLY A 144 5.85 3.35 -0.53
C GLY A 144 6.37 4.35 -1.56
N TYR A 145 5.85 4.30 -2.79
CA TYR A 145 6.19 5.26 -3.84
C TYR A 145 5.78 6.70 -3.47
N ILE A 146 4.55 6.89 -3.00
CA ILE A 146 4.03 8.20 -2.59
C ILE A 146 4.90 8.80 -1.48
N ALA A 147 5.27 8.00 -0.48
CA ALA A 147 6.10 8.46 0.64
C ALA A 147 7.53 8.78 0.21
N GLU A 148 8.12 7.96 -0.64
CA GLU A 148 9.50 8.14 -1.13
C GLU A 148 9.64 9.39 -2.00
N ASN A 149 8.66 9.62 -2.89
CA ASN A 149 8.66 10.77 -3.80
C ASN A 149 8.02 12.02 -3.18
N GLN A 150 7.58 11.94 -1.92
CA GLN A 150 6.92 13.05 -1.22
C GLN A 150 5.77 13.67 -2.03
N CYS A 151 4.97 12.80 -2.69
CA CYS A 151 3.85 13.27 -3.49
C CYS A 151 2.87 14.09 -2.65
N ASP A 152 2.38 15.19 -3.21
CA ASP A 152 1.32 15.98 -2.56
C ASP A 152 -0.01 15.26 -2.69
N VAL A 153 -0.40 14.56 -1.64
CA VAL A 153 -1.64 13.76 -1.61
C VAL A 153 -2.92 14.59 -1.76
N SER A 154 -2.83 15.93 -1.67
CA SER A 154 -3.95 16.82 -1.92
C SER A 154 -4.26 17.03 -3.41
N GLN A 155 -3.34 16.66 -4.30
CA GLN A 155 -3.44 16.90 -5.75
C GLN A 155 -3.96 15.70 -6.55
N GLY A 156 -4.18 14.57 -5.90
CA GLY A 156 -4.53 13.35 -6.61
C GLY A 156 -5.41 12.39 -5.82
N PHE A 157 -5.65 11.23 -6.40
CA PHE A 157 -6.42 10.16 -5.79
C PHE A 157 -5.89 8.79 -6.17
N VAL A 158 -6.25 7.80 -5.36
CA VAL A 158 -5.89 6.39 -5.60
C VAL A 158 -6.98 5.71 -6.39
N VAL A 159 -6.60 4.98 -7.44
CA VAL A 159 -7.47 4.04 -8.16
C VAL A 159 -6.98 2.62 -7.95
N MET A 160 -7.89 1.72 -7.60
CA MET A 160 -7.61 0.31 -7.43
C MET A 160 -8.52 -0.58 -8.27
N THR A 161 -7.99 -1.71 -8.73
CA THR A 161 -8.78 -2.71 -9.50
C THR A 161 -9.48 -3.74 -8.62
N SER A 162 -9.27 -3.68 -7.31
CA SER A 162 -9.88 -4.58 -6.33
C SER A 162 -11.16 -4.02 -5.73
N ARG A 163 -11.88 -4.87 -4.99
CA ARG A 163 -12.96 -4.41 -4.12
C ARG A 163 -12.38 -3.55 -3.00
N ALA A 164 -13.08 -2.47 -2.63
CA ALA A 164 -12.78 -1.69 -1.45
C ALA A 164 -13.16 -2.52 -0.20
N SER A 165 -12.17 -3.00 0.54
CA SER A 165 -12.36 -3.62 1.85
C SER A 165 -12.03 -2.62 2.94
N TYR A 166 -12.56 -2.85 4.14
CA TYR A 166 -12.26 -2.02 5.30
C TYR A 166 -10.76 -1.81 5.52
N GLU A 167 -9.97 -2.88 5.38
CA GLU A 167 -8.51 -2.83 5.55
C GLU A 167 -7.81 -1.93 4.52
N LEU A 168 -8.27 -1.97 3.25
CA LEU A 168 -7.68 -1.12 2.20
C LEU A 168 -8.00 0.36 2.42
N ILE A 169 -9.21 0.65 2.91
CA ILE A 169 -9.61 2.05 3.17
C ILE A 169 -8.88 2.61 4.39
N ARG A 170 -8.51 1.75 5.33
CA ARG A 170 -7.78 2.13 6.54
C ARG A 170 -6.31 2.44 6.28
N LYS A 171 -5.69 1.82 5.29
CA LYS A 171 -4.29 2.06 4.91
C LYS A 171 -4.11 3.47 4.36
#